data_f985812f6d68ba9cb08d6f0247fad5b0
#
_entry.id   f985812f6d68ba9cb08d6f0247fad5b0
#
_cell.length_a   1.000
_cell.length_b   1.000
_cell.length_c   1.000
_cell.angle_alpha   90.00
_cell.angle_beta   90.00
_cell.angle_gamma   90.00
#
_symmetry.space_group_name_H-M   'P 1'
#
loop_
_entity.id
_entity.type
_entity.pdbx_description
1 polymer ?
#
loop_
_entity_poly.entity_id
_entity_poly.type
_entity_poly.pdbx_seq_one_letter_code
_entity_poly.pdbx_strand_id
1 'polypeptide(L)'
;SMKKIGLQTPKGFIVKSTREAKLVINKIGFPIILRPSFTLGGAGGGVADNKKDFFEILKKGLALSPINEVLIEESIIGWKEYEMEVVRDKNDNCIIVCSIENIDPMGVHTGDSITVAPALTLSDKEYQKMRMDSIKVVREIGVETGGSNVQFALNPKDGQSVVIEMNPRVSRSSALASKATGFPIARVATKLAIGYSLDELKNDITKITPASFEPTID
;
A
#
# COMPACT_ATOMS: atom_id res chain seq x y z
N SER A 1 -7.84 -3.24 -11.30
CA SER A 1 -6.86 -2.24 -11.77
C SER A 1 -5.45 -2.81 -11.79
N MET A 2 -4.90 -3.36 -10.69
CA MET A 2 -3.49 -3.79 -10.62
C MET A 2 -3.10 -4.78 -11.72
N LYS A 3 -3.92 -5.80 -12.00
CA LYS A 3 -3.67 -6.74 -13.11
C LYS A 3 -3.58 -6.08 -14.48
N LYS A 4 -4.34 -5.01 -14.72
CA LYS A 4 -4.33 -4.24 -15.98
C LYS A 4 -2.96 -3.59 -16.25
N ILE A 5 -2.30 -3.15 -15.20
CA ILE A 5 -0.97 -2.52 -15.27
C ILE A 5 0.19 -3.50 -15.02
N GLY A 6 -0.10 -4.80 -15.01
CA GLY A 6 0.90 -5.87 -14.88
C GLY A 6 1.44 -6.07 -13.47
N LEU A 7 0.74 -5.59 -12.44
CA LEU A 7 1.16 -5.74 -11.05
C LEU A 7 0.46 -6.92 -10.37
N GLN A 8 1.18 -7.56 -9.47
CA GLN A 8 0.67 -8.64 -8.64
C GLN A 8 0.05 -8.09 -7.36
N THR A 9 -1.02 -8.74 -6.93
CA THR A 9 -1.64 -8.59 -5.62
C THR A 9 -1.73 -9.97 -4.98
N PRO A 10 -1.96 -10.06 -3.67
CA PRO A 10 -2.28 -11.36 -3.07
C PRO A 10 -3.40 -12.05 -3.84
N LYS A 11 -3.30 -13.37 -3.97
CA LYS A 11 -4.34 -14.15 -4.66
C LYS A 11 -5.61 -14.13 -3.84
N GLY A 12 -6.66 -13.56 -4.40
CA GLY A 12 -7.89 -13.37 -3.65
C GLY A 12 -9.15 -13.49 -4.51
N PHE A 13 -10.27 -13.70 -3.81
CA PHE A 13 -11.60 -13.83 -4.38
C PHE A 13 -12.61 -13.09 -3.51
N ILE A 14 -13.47 -12.34 -4.13
CA ILE A 14 -14.64 -11.75 -3.47
C ILE A 14 -15.76 -12.77 -3.47
N VAL A 15 -16.38 -12.98 -2.31
CA VAL A 15 -17.53 -13.89 -2.15
C VAL A 15 -18.68 -13.21 -1.43
N LYS A 16 -19.91 -13.55 -1.80
CA LYS A 16 -21.15 -13.04 -1.22
C LYS A 16 -21.94 -14.13 -0.48
N SER A 17 -21.45 -15.34 -0.47
CA SER A 17 -22.12 -16.48 0.16
C SER A 17 -21.13 -17.58 0.57
N THR A 18 -21.55 -18.39 1.54
CA THR A 18 -20.83 -19.61 1.93
C THR A 18 -20.70 -20.60 0.77
N ARG A 19 -21.67 -20.62 -0.16
CA ARG A 19 -21.63 -21.48 -1.34
C ARG A 19 -20.48 -21.09 -2.27
N GLU A 20 -20.32 -19.80 -2.56
CA GLU A 20 -19.21 -19.28 -3.37
C GLU A 20 -17.87 -19.54 -2.69
N ALA A 21 -17.78 -19.31 -1.38
CA ALA A 21 -16.56 -19.53 -0.61
C ALA A 21 -16.08 -20.98 -0.67
N LYS A 22 -16.98 -21.96 -0.66
CA LYS A 22 -16.64 -23.39 -0.84
C LYS A 22 -15.96 -23.69 -2.18
N LEU A 23 -16.25 -22.94 -3.23
CA LEU A 23 -15.67 -23.13 -4.56
C LEU A 23 -14.24 -22.58 -4.67
N VAL A 24 -13.88 -21.61 -3.83
CA VAL A 24 -12.59 -20.90 -3.93
C VAL A 24 -11.59 -21.27 -2.85
N ILE A 25 -12.02 -21.80 -1.72
CA ILE A 25 -11.15 -22.13 -0.58
C ILE A 25 -9.98 -23.05 -0.96
N ASN A 26 -10.24 -24.05 -1.81
CA ASN A 26 -9.19 -25.00 -2.25
C ASN A 26 -8.23 -24.39 -3.28
N LYS A 27 -8.54 -23.21 -3.83
CA LYS A 27 -7.69 -22.51 -4.80
C LYS A 27 -6.64 -21.64 -4.14
N ILE A 28 -6.85 -21.30 -2.86
CA ILE A 28 -5.96 -20.41 -2.09
C ILE A 28 -5.03 -21.25 -1.21
N GLY A 29 -5.58 -22.17 -0.41
CA GLY A 29 -4.83 -22.87 0.63
C GLY A 29 -4.83 -22.08 1.96
N PHE A 30 -4.44 -22.75 3.05
CA PHE A 30 -4.33 -22.13 4.38
C PHE A 30 -2.88 -21.73 4.69
N PRO A 31 -2.68 -20.69 5.50
CA PRO A 31 -3.69 -19.82 6.14
C PRO A 31 -4.35 -18.86 5.14
N ILE A 32 -5.60 -18.46 5.44
CA ILE A 32 -6.42 -17.58 4.61
C ILE A 32 -6.79 -16.32 5.41
N ILE A 33 -6.70 -15.16 4.77
CA ILE A 33 -7.16 -13.89 5.33
C ILE A 33 -8.57 -13.61 4.81
N LEU A 34 -9.48 -13.22 5.72
CA LEU A 34 -10.83 -12.81 5.39
C LEU A 34 -11.02 -11.34 5.78
N ARG A 35 -11.46 -10.52 4.82
CA ARG A 35 -11.71 -9.09 5.02
C ARG A 35 -13.13 -8.74 4.55
N PRO A 36 -14.07 -8.48 5.46
CA PRO A 36 -15.40 -8.00 5.10
C PRO A 36 -15.32 -6.62 4.44
N SER A 37 -16.05 -6.43 3.35
CA SER A 37 -16.11 -5.15 2.65
C SER A 37 -16.85 -4.09 3.48
N PHE A 38 -16.33 -2.85 3.47
CA PHE A 38 -16.93 -1.68 4.14
C PHE A 38 -17.10 -1.81 5.65
N THR A 39 -16.22 -2.56 6.34
CA THR A 39 -16.13 -2.56 7.80
C THR A 39 -15.00 -1.68 8.29
N LEU A 40 -15.12 -1.15 9.51
CA LEU A 40 -14.11 -0.33 10.15
C LEU A 40 -13.24 -1.15 11.10
N GLY A 41 -11.94 -0.83 11.14
CA GLY A 41 -11.02 -1.40 12.13
C GLY A 41 -10.86 -2.93 12.05
N GLY A 42 -11.04 -3.53 10.87
CA GLY A 42 -10.92 -4.98 10.71
C GLY A 42 -12.07 -5.79 11.29
N ALA A 43 -13.19 -5.15 11.67
CA ALA A 43 -14.33 -5.83 12.29
C ALA A 43 -14.86 -6.99 11.42
N GLY A 44 -14.98 -8.17 12.02
CA GLY A 44 -15.46 -9.38 11.36
C GLY A 44 -14.46 -10.05 10.42
N GLY A 45 -13.28 -9.48 10.23
CA GLY A 45 -12.16 -10.10 9.54
C GLY A 45 -11.32 -10.99 10.45
N GLY A 46 -10.35 -11.68 9.86
CA GLY A 46 -9.40 -12.52 10.60
C GLY A 46 -8.60 -13.44 9.71
N VAL A 47 -7.72 -14.19 10.34
CA VAL A 47 -6.90 -15.23 9.73
C VAL A 47 -7.49 -16.59 10.09
N ALA A 48 -7.68 -17.44 9.10
CA ALA A 48 -8.16 -18.81 9.26
C ALA A 48 -7.03 -19.78 8.94
N ASP A 49 -6.68 -20.63 9.89
CA ASP A 49 -5.66 -21.67 9.72
C ASP A 49 -6.25 -23.00 9.23
N ASN A 50 -7.55 -23.15 9.30
CA ASN A 50 -8.28 -24.36 8.93
C ASN A 50 -9.70 -24.05 8.46
N LYS A 51 -10.38 -25.07 7.90
CA LYS A 51 -11.75 -24.92 7.37
C LYS A 51 -12.77 -24.50 8.42
N LYS A 52 -12.64 -24.93 9.66
CA LYS A 52 -13.60 -24.60 10.73
C LYS A 52 -13.56 -23.10 11.01
N ASP A 53 -12.38 -22.60 11.30
CA ASP A 53 -12.15 -21.18 11.59
C ASP A 53 -12.56 -20.31 10.40
N PHE A 54 -12.24 -20.77 9.17
CA PHE A 54 -12.64 -20.10 7.94
C PHE A 54 -14.14 -19.85 7.86
N PHE A 55 -14.98 -20.88 8.08
CA PHE A 55 -16.42 -20.71 7.97
C PHE A 55 -17.03 -19.93 9.14
N GLU A 56 -16.43 -19.98 10.33
CA GLU A 56 -16.83 -19.16 11.46
C GLU A 56 -16.57 -17.66 11.19
N ILE A 57 -15.37 -17.31 10.74
CA ILE A 57 -15.00 -15.93 10.39
C ILE A 57 -15.81 -15.45 9.19
N LEU A 58 -15.95 -16.27 8.15
CA LEU A 58 -16.73 -15.93 6.96
C LEU A 58 -18.19 -15.59 7.30
N LYS A 59 -18.85 -16.38 8.16
CA LYS A 59 -20.23 -16.13 8.57
C LYS A 59 -20.36 -14.79 9.29
N LYS A 60 -19.44 -14.49 10.20
CA LYS A 60 -19.41 -13.19 10.91
C LYS A 60 -19.15 -12.05 9.91
N GLY A 61 -18.18 -12.22 9.02
CA GLY A 61 -17.81 -11.21 8.02
C GLY A 61 -18.95 -10.88 7.06
N LEU A 62 -19.64 -11.90 6.53
CA LEU A 62 -20.82 -11.70 5.67
C LEU A 62 -21.94 -10.95 6.38
N ALA A 63 -22.17 -11.26 7.67
CA ALA A 63 -23.21 -10.60 8.45
C ALA A 63 -22.88 -9.14 8.79
N LEU A 64 -21.60 -8.81 8.98
CA LEU A 64 -21.13 -7.46 9.31
C LEU A 64 -20.95 -6.56 8.09
N SER A 65 -20.67 -7.15 6.93
CA SER A 65 -20.53 -6.36 5.69
C SER A 65 -21.89 -5.79 5.26
N PRO A 66 -22.03 -4.47 5.08
CA PRO A 66 -23.29 -3.84 4.65
C PRO A 66 -23.80 -4.35 3.30
N ILE A 67 -22.89 -4.90 2.47
CA ILE A 67 -23.21 -5.43 1.14
C ILE A 67 -23.07 -6.96 1.08
N ASN A 68 -22.96 -7.64 2.25
CA ASN A 68 -22.77 -9.09 2.37
C ASN A 68 -21.61 -9.61 1.52
N GLU A 69 -20.45 -8.95 1.60
CA GLU A 69 -19.30 -9.25 0.76
C GLU A 69 -18.02 -9.41 1.61
N VAL A 70 -17.27 -10.48 1.34
CA VAL A 70 -15.98 -10.76 2.00
C VAL A 70 -14.93 -11.05 0.95
N LEU A 71 -13.82 -10.35 1.04
CA LEU A 71 -12.59 -10.68 0.31
C LEU A 71 -11.87 -11.80 1.04
N ILE A 72 -11.55 -12.87 0.31
CA ILE A 72 -10.79 -14.03 0.78
C ILE A 72 -9.43 -13.99 0.08
N GLU A 73 -8.34 -13.91 0.83
CA GLU A 73 -7.00 -13.77 0.27
C GLU A 73 -6.02 -14.79 0.85
N GLU A 74 -4.99 -15.14 0.07
CA GLU A 74 -3.85 -15.87 0.58
C GLU A 74 -3.13 -15.04 1.67
N SER A 75 -2.60 -15.73 2.67
CA SER A 75 -1.86 -15.08 3.73
C SER A 75 -0.44 -14.75 3.28
N ILE A 76 -0.07 -13.50 3.47
CA ILE A 76 1.30 -13.00 3.30
C ILE A 76 1.93 -12.64 4.65
N ILE A 77 1.41 -13.20 5.74
CA ILE A 77 1.99 -13.04 7.09
C ILE A 77 3.44 -13.49 7.06
N GLY A 78 4.31 -12.71 7.68
CA GLY A 78 5.75 -12.95 7.72
C GLY A 78 6.54 -12.44 6.51
N TRP A 79 5.86 -11.85 5.49
CA TRP A 79 6.56 -11.12 4.43
C TRP A 79 7.06 -9.78 4.97
N LYS A 80 8.10 -9.23 4.33
CA LYS A 80 8.58 -7.88 4.62
C LYS A 80 7.59 -6.85 4.11
N GLU A 81 7.44 -5.74 4.84
CA GLU A 81 6.54 -4.65 4.47
C GLU A 81 7.31 -3.38 4.14
N TYR A 82 7.00 -2.80 2.98
CA TYR A 82 7.57 -1.54 2.52
C TYR A 82 6.49 -0.59 2.04
N GLU A 83 6.78 0.69 2.18
CA GLU A 83 5.90 1.76 1.71
C GLU A 83 6.69 2.73 0.84
N MET A 84 6.02 3.28 -0.19
CA MET A 84 6.55 4.37 -1.00
C MET A 84 5.68 5.60 -0.83
N GLU A 85 6.28 6.69 -0.36
CA GLU A 85 5.63 8.00 -0.30
C GLU A 85 5.79 8.70 -1.64
N VAL A 86 4.67 8.87 -2.32
CA VAL A 86 4.60 9.37 -3.70
C VAL A 86 3.90 10.71 -3.73
N VAL A 87 4.40 11.63 -4.52
CA VAL A 87 3.70 12.88 -4.84
C VAL A 87 3.54 12.99 -6.35
N ARG A 88 2.31 13.24 -6.81
CA ARG A 88 2.00 13.43 -8.23
C ARG A 88 1.14 14.66 -8.42
N ASP A 89 1.39 15.41 -9.49
CA ASP A 89 0.61 16.58 -9.90
C ASP A 89 -0.22 16.33 -11.17
N LYS A 90 -1.02 17.33 -11.54
CA LYS A 90 -1.89 17.33 -12.73
C LYS A 90 -1.13 17.22 -14.06
N ASN A 91 0.15 17.61 -14.10
CA ASN A 91 1.01 17.57 -15.29
C ASN A 91 1.76 16.23 -15.41
N ASP A 92 1.43 15.25 -14.56
CA ASP A 92 2.08 13.94 -14.45
C ASP A 92 3.53 13.97 -13.97
N ASN A 93 3.98 15.07 -13.37
CA ASN A 93 5.20 15.03 -12.58
C ASN A 93 4.97 14.11 -11.38
N CYS A 94 5.74 13.06 -11.28
CA CYS A 94 5.55 12.03 -10.24
C CYS A 94 6.89 11.68 -9.62
N ILE A 95 7.00 11.86 -8.31
CA ILE A 95 8.24 11.64 -7.56
C ILE A 95 8.01 10.68 -6.39
N ILE A 96 9.01 9.88 -6.07
CA ILE A 96 9.10 9.14 -4.82
C ILE A 96 9.85 10.02 -3.83
N VAL A 97 9.18 10.44 -2.77
CA VAL A 97 9.81 11.28 -1.74
C VAL A 97 10.70 10.45 -0.83
N CYS A 98 10.24 9.25 -0.46
CA CYS A 98 10.98 8.37 0.43
C CYS A 98 10.44 6.94 0.35
N SER A 99 11.32 5.96 0.50
CA SER A 99 10.95 4.59 0.84
C SER A 99 10.89 4.42 2.34
N ILE A 100 10.01 3.56 2.81
CA ILE A 100 9.81 3.27 4.23
C ILE A 100 9.80 1.77 4.42
N GLU A 101 10.39 1.30 5.51
CA GLU A 101 10.38 -0.09 5.93
C GLU A 101 9.70 -0.22 7.28
N ASN A 102 8.76 -1.16 7.37
CA ASN A 102 8.23 -1.63 8.63
C ASN A 102 9.08 -2.84 9.07
N ILE A 103 9.77 -2.71 10.20
CA ILE A 103 10.71 -3.75 10.69
C ILE A 103 9.96 -5.00 11.10
N ASP A 104 8.77 -4.84 11.66
CA ASP A 104 7.90 -5.97 11.97
C ASP A 104 7.30 -6.53 10.66
N PRO A 105 7.21 -7.86 10.55
CA PRO A 105 6.69 -8.48 9.34
C PRO A 105 5.18 -8.25 9.15
N MET A 106 4.70 -8.46 7.94
CA MET A 106 3.27 -8.48 7.63
C MET A 106 2.50 -9.34 8.65
N GLY A 107 1.41 -8.78 9.17
CA GLY A 107 0.60 -9.34 10.25
C GLY A 107 0.61 -8.48 11.51
N VAL A 108 1.65 -7.70 11.74
CA VAL A 108 1.68 -6.60 12.72
C VAL A 108 1.10 -5.35 12.04
N HIS A 109 0.21 -4.65 12.71
CA HIS A 109 -0.36 -3.43 12.15
C HIS A 109 0.72 -2.34 12.03
N THR A 110 0.79 -1.65 10.91
CA THR A 110 1.80 -0.60 10.63
C THR A 110 1.88 0.47 11.73
N GLY A 111 0.76 0.72 12.41
CA GLY A 111 0.71 1.65 13.55
C GLY A 111 1.41 1.17 14.81
N ASP A 112 1.67 -0.12 14.92
CA ASP A 112 2.29 -0.79 16.07
C ASP A 112 3.71 -1.28 15.74
N SER A 113 4.14 -1.12 14.49
CA SER A 113 5.46 -1.52 14.00
C SER A 113 6.51 -0.42 14.19
N ILE A 114 7.77 -0.84 14.33
CA ILE A 114 8.92 0.07 14.21
C ILE A 114 9.06 0.43 12.73
N THR A 115 8.95 1.71 12.42
CA THR A 115 8.99 2.23 11.06
C THR A 115 10.26 3.04 10.83
N VAL A 116 10.98 2.74 9.76
CA VAL A 116 12.28 3.38 9.40
C VAL A 116 12.18 4.02 8.03
N ALA A 117 12.74 5.22 7.90
CA ALA A 117 12.84 5.98 6.65
C ALA A 117 14.26 6.56 6.50
N PRO A 118 14.95 6.30 5.38
CA PRO A 118 14.57 5.43 4.27
C PRO A 118 14.58 3.94 4.63
N ALA A 119 14.06 3.08 3.76
CA ALA A 119 14.12 1.63 3.91
C ALA A 119 15.58 1.16 3.93
N LEU A 120 15.92 0.27 4.88
CA LEU A 120 17.30 -0.15 5.14
C LEU A 120 17.70 -1.44 4.41
N THR A 121 16.73 -2.32 4.14
CA THR A 121 17.03 -3.68 3.65
C THR A 121 16.57 -3.93 2.20
N LEU A 122 16.15 -2.90 1.47
CA LEU A 122 15.89 -2.99 0.03
C LEU A 122 17.21 -2.98 -0.74
N SER A 123 17.37 -3.90 -1.68
CA SER A 123 18.35 -3.77 -2.73
C SER A 123 17.92 -2.68 -3.72
N ASP A 124 18.88 -2.08 -4.44
CA ASP A 124 18.57 -1.08 -5.47
C ASP A 124 17.57 -1.63 -6.51
N LYS A 125 17.74 -2.87 -6.94
CA LYS A 125 16.81 -3.51 -7.88
C LYS A 125 15.37 -3.59 -7.35
N GLU A 126 15.19 -3.93 -6.08
CA GLU A 126 13.86 -3.98 -5.44
C GLU A 126 13.29 -2.57 -5.28
N TYR A 127 14.12 -1.62 -4.86
CA TYR A 127 13.73 -0.21 -4.77
C TYR A 127 13.24 0.34 -6.11
N GLN A 128 14.03 0.20 -7.18
CA GLN A 128 13.67 0.69 -8.51
C GLN A 128 12.38 0.02 -9.04
N LYS A 129 12.21 -1.26 -8.76
CA LYS A 129 10.97 -1.96 -9.10
C LYS A 129 9.78 -1.36 -8.36
N MET A 130 9.85 -1.20 -7.04
CA MET A 130 8.77 -0.64 -6.22
C MET A 130 8.50 0.82 -6.59
N ARG A 131 9.55 1.59 -6.91
CA ARG A 131 9.44 2.96 -7.44
C ARG A 131 8.59 3.00 -8.71
N MET A 132 8.95 2.22 -9.73
CA MET A 132 8.23 2.17 -11.00
C MET A 132 6.79 1.64 -10.83
N ASP A 133 6.59 0.65 -9.97
CA ASP A 133 5.29 0.07 -9.71
C ASP A 133 4.38 1.08 -8.94
N SER A 134 4.93 1.86 -8.02
CA SER A 134 4.20 2.93 -7.34
C SER A 134 3.71 4.01 -8.31
N ILE A 135 4.56 4.43 -9.24
CA ILE A 135 4.19 5.40 -10.29
C ILE A 135 3.04 4.86 -11.15
N LYS A 136 3.10 3.57 -11.56
CA LYS A 136 2.00 2.93 -12.29
C LYS A 136 0.71 2.89 -11.49
N VAL A 137 0.79 2.55 -10.18
CA VAL A 137 -0.39 2.50 -9.29
C VAL A 137 -1.05 3.87 -9.20
N VAL A 138 -0.28 4.92 -8.89
CA VAL A 138 -0.81 6.28 -8.71
C VAL A 138 -1.45 6.79 -10.01
N ARG A 139 -0.86 6.50 -11.17
CA ARG A 139 -1.42 6.82 -12.49
C ARG A 139 -2.70 6.07 -12.79
N GLU A 140 -2.75 4.75 -12.55
CA GLU A 140 -3.94 3.93 -12.81
C GLU A 140 -5.13 4.30 -11.92
N ILE A 141 -4.86 4.69 -10.66
CA ILE A 141 -5.90 5.16 -9.73
C ILE A 141 -6.35 6.59 -10.08
N GLY A 142 -5.49 7.38 -10.72
CA GLY A 142 -5.82 8.74 -11.16
C GLY A 142 -5.61 9.80 -10.07
N VAL A 143 -4.73 9.57 -9.09
CA VAL A 143 -4.35 10.62 -8.14
C VAL A 143 -3.40 11.58 -8.82
N GLU A 144 -3.79 12.85 -8.89
CA GLU A 144 -3.08 13.90 -9.63
C GLU A 144 -2.94 15.22 -8.87
N THR A 145 -3.27 15.25 -7.60
CA THR A 145 -3.25 16.48 -6.79
C THR A 145 -2.71 16.25 -5.38
N GLY A 146 -1.63 15.50 -5.24
CA GLY A 146 -1.06 15.40 -3.90
C GLY A 146 -0.27 14.15 -3.58
N GLY A 147 -0.15 13.91 -2.28
CA GLY A 147 0.59 12.78 -1.72
C GLY A 147 -0.23 11.50 -1.66
N SER A 148 0.45 10.40 -1.87
CA SER A 148 -0.09 9.05 -1.77
C SER A 148 0.93 8.13 -1.13
N ASN A 149 0.43 7.11 -0.45
CA ASN A 149 1.23 6.04 0.11
C ASN A 149 0.89 4.73 -0.60
N VAL A 150 1.89 4.05 -1.15
CA VAL A 150 1.72 2.74 -1.80
C VAL A 150 2.45 1.70 -0.98
N GLN A 151 1.72 0.66 -0.55
CA GLN A 151 2.25 -0.40 0.31
C GLN A 151 2.52 -1.68 -0.49
N PHE A 152 3.67 -2.27 -0.20
CA PHE A 152 4.15 -3.51 -0.81
C PHE A 152 4.48 -4.55 0.25
N ALA A 153 4.23 -5.82 -0.08
CA ALA A 153 4.86 -6.92 0.63
C ALA A 153 5.88 -7.61 -0.27
N LEU A 154 7.01 -7.98 0.32
CA LEU A 154 8.11 -8.69 -0.33
C LEU A 154 8.32 -10.03 0.34
N ASN A 155 8.21 -11.11 -0.42
CA ASN A 155 8.49 -12.45 0.08
C ASN A 155 10.00 -12.59 0.34
N PRO A 156 10.43 -12.83 1.58
CA PRO A 156 11.86 -12.93 1.91
C PRO A 156 12.54 -14.19 1.33
N LYS A 157 11.77 -15.15 0.81
CA LYS A 157 12.31 -16.41 0.29
C LYS A 157 12.70 -16.34 -1.19
N ASP A 158 11.92 -15.62 -2.00
CA ASP A 158 12.07 -15.60 -3.45
C ASP A 158 12.06 -14.19 -4.06
N GLY A 159 11.85 -13.14 -3.25
CA GLY A 159 11.81 -11.75 -3.71
C GLY A 159 10.52 -11.39 -4.46
N GLN A 160 9.48 -12.23 -4.43
CA GLN A 160 8.19 -11.88 -5.00
C GLN A 160 7.62 -10.63 -4.30
N SER A 161 7.28 -9.62 -5.08
CA SER A 161 6.67 -8.39 -4.59
C SER A 161 5.22 -8.30 -5.01
N VAL A 162 4.34 -7.94 -4.08
CA VAL A 162 2.91 -7.72 -4.32
C VAL A 162 2.48 -6.35 -3.79
N VAL A 163 1.53 -5.72 -4.47
CA VAL A 163 0.89 -4.49 -4.00
C VAL A 163 -0.20 -4.86 -3.01
N ILE A 164 -0.18 -4.24 -1.83
CA ILE A 164 -1.16 -4.47 -0.77
C ILE A 164 -2.29 -3.48 -0.86
N GLU A 165 -1.94 -2.20 -0.79
CA GLU A 165 -2.91 -1.12 -0.88
C GLU A 165 -2.25 0.18 -1.34
N MET A 166 -3.10 1.14 -1.70
CA MET A 166 -2.71 2.51 -2.00
C MET A 166 -3.64 3.45 -1.26
N ASN A 167 -3.06 4.36 -0.53
CA ASN A 167 -3.78 5.38 0.24
C ASN A 167 -3.63 6.74 -0.45
N PRO A 168 -4.68 7.28 -1.11
CA PRO A 168 -4.61 8.55 -1.86
C PRO A 168 -4.71 9.76 -0.92
N ARG A 169 -3.85 9.83 0.04
CA ARG A 169 -3.80 10.88 1.07
C ARG A 169 -2.43 10.92 1.73
N VAL A 170 -2.11 12.05 2.36
CA VAL A 170 -1.00 12.11 3.32
C VAL A 170 -1.32 11.28 4.57
N SER A 171 -0.28 10.73 5.18
CA SER A 171 -0.38 9.78 6.29
C SER A 171 0.66 10.07 7.38
N ARG A 172 0.73 9.21 8.40
CA ARG A 172 1.79 9.26 9.41
C ARG A 172 3.16 9.01 8.79
N SER A 173 3.25 8.08 7.86
CA SER A 173 4.46 7.79 7.11
C SER A 173 4.91 8.96 6.25
N SER A 174 3.99 9.77 5.71
CA SER A 174 4.32 11.02 5.01
C SER A 174 5.00 12.04 5.94
N ALA A 175 4.61 12.09 7.21
CA ALA A 175 5.26 12.96 8.20
C ALA A 175 6.68 12.47 8.52
N LEU A 176 6.87 11.16 8.68
CA LEU A 176 8.19 10.54 8.86
C LEU A 176 9.08 10.81 7.64
N ALA A 177 8.60 10.53 6.44
CA ALA A 177 9.30 10.78 5.18
C ALA A 177 9.70 12.26 5.04
N SER A 178 8.79 13.18 5.36
CA SER A 178 9.08 14.62 5.32
C SER A 178 10.18 15.01 6.29
N LYS A 179 10.22 14.41 7.47
CA LYS A 179 11.26 14.65 8.47
C LYS A 179 12.61 14.06 8.04
N ALA A 180 12.59 12.84 7.47
CA ALA A 180 13.80 12.16 7.02
C ALA A 180 14.46 12.87 5.84
N THR A 181 13.65 13.36 4.88
CA THR A 181 14.15 13.95 3.61
C THR A 181 14.27 15.47 3.64
N GLY A 182 13.57 16.15 4.53
CA GLY A 182 13.36 17.60 4.47
C GLY A 182 12.34 18.05 3.42
N PHE A 183 11.73 17.13 2.66
CA PHE A 183 10.71 17.45 1.65
C PHE A 183 9.30 17.54 2.33
N PRO A 184 8.66 18.71 2.36
CA PRO A 184 7.44 18.92 3.12
C PRO A 184 6.20 18.43 2.37
N ILE A 185 5.95 17.12 2.37
CA ILE A 185 4.90 16.45 1.59
C ILE A 185 3.54 17.13 1.77
N ALA A 186 3.09 17.36 3.00
CA ALA A 186 1.78 17.93 3.26
C ALA A 186 1.62 19.35 2.70
N ARG A 187 2.65 20.18 2.82
CA ARG A 187 2.66 21.56 2.27
C ARG A 187 2.64 21.54 0.74
N VAL A 188 3.44 20.67 0.13
CA VAL A 188 3.47 20.50 -1.33
C VAL A 188 2.12 19.98 -1.81
N ALA A 189 1.59 18.91 -1.21
CA ALA A 189 0.27 18.36 -1.56
C ALA A 189 -0.85 19.40 -1.47
N THR A 190 -0.85 20.27 -0.46
CA THR A 190 -1.81 21.36 -0.35
C THR A 190 -1.71 22.34 -1.52
N LYS A 191 -0.49 22.70 -1.95
CA LYS A 191 -0.29 23.57 -3.11
C LYS A 191 -0.75 22.92 -4.42
N LEU A 192 -0.47 21.62 -4.60
CA LEU A 192 -0.96 20.86 -5.75
C LEU A 192 -2.49 20.85 -5.80
N ALA A 193 -3.15 20.68 -4.65
CA ALA A 193 -4.61 20.67 -4.55
C ALA A 193 -5.27 22.00 -4.96
N ILE A 194 -4.58 23.13 -4.82
CA ILE A 194 -5.06 24.45 -5.27
C ILE A 194 -4.56 24.85 -6.66
N GLY A 195 -3.94 23.91 -7.40
CA GLY A 195 -3.66 24.05 -8.83
C GLY A 195 -2.22 24.30 -9.24
N TYR A 196 -1.28 24.39 -8.28
CA TYR A 196 0.16 24.40 -8.64
C TYR A 196 0.62 23.05 -9.18
N SER A 197 1.72 23.05 -9.91
CA SER A 197 2.44 21.85 -10.32
C SER A 197 3.82 21.76 -9.63
N LEU A 198 4.42 20.56 -9.61
CA LEU A 198 5.69 20.32 -8.92
C LEU A 198 6.85 21.12 -9.53
N ASP A 199 6.83 21.36 -10.83
CA ASP A 199 7.81 22.16 -11.55
C ASP A 199 7.69 23.67 -11.28
N GLU A 200 6.52 24.18 -10.90
CA GLU A 200 6.29 25.55 -10.46
C GLU A 200 6.74 25.81 -9.01
N LEU A 201 6.85 24.77 -8.20
CA LEU A 201 7.25 24.86 -6.81
C LEU A 201 8.77 24.72 -6.65
N LYS A 202 9.37 25.55 -5.80
CA LYS A 202 10.76 25.36 -5.41
C LYS A 202 10.91 24.20 -4.43
N ASN A 203 11.94 23.40 -4.65
CA ASN A 203 12.34 22.35 -3.72
C ASN A 203 12.86 22.98 -2.42
N ASP A 204 12.26 22.62 -1.30
CA ASP A 204 12.61 23.18 0.00
C ASP A 204 13.99 22.74 0.53
N ILE A 205 14.54 21.66 -0.01
CA ILE A 205 15.87 21.15 0.36
C ILE A 205 16.94 21.95 -0.36
N THR A 206 16.88 21.98 -1.69
CA THR A 206 17.91 22.63 -2.52
C THR A 206 17.73 24.13 -2.63
N LYS A 207 16.50 24.65 -2.46
CA LYS A 207 16.10 26.06 -2.67
C LYS A 207 16.22 26.56 -4.11
N ILE A 208 16.82 25.79 -5.01
CA ILE A 208 17.19 26.19 -6.38
C ILE A 208 16.40 25.36 -7.39
N THR A 209 16.35 24.04 -7.23
CA THR A 209 15.69 23.13 -8.17
C THR A 209 14.17 23.13 -7.99
N PRO A 210 13.39 22.73 -9.01
CA PRO A 210 11.97 22.46 -8.85
C PRO A 210 11.69 21.30 -7.88
N ALA A 211 10.49 21.31 -7.29
CA ALA A 211 10.03 20.22 -6.42
C ALA A 211 9.73 18.91 -7.17
N SER A 212 9.79 18.92 -8.49
CA SER A 212 9.67 17.74 -9.36
C SER A 212 10.90 16.84 -9.38
N PHE A 213 12.00 17.24 -8.73
CA PHE A 213 13.17 16.38 -8.54
C PHE A 213 13.01 15.55 -7.27
N GLU A 214 13.25 14.25 -7.39
CA GLU A 214 13.20 13.35 -6.23
C GLU A 214 14.28 13.72 -5.21
N PRO A 215 13.94 13.72 -3.90
CA PRO A 215 14.96 13.85 -2.87
C PRO A 215 15.92 12.65 -2.92
N THR A 216 17.21 12.92 -2.79
CA THR A 216 18.21 11.89 -2.52
C THR A 216 18.50 11.88 -1.03
N ILE A 217 18.56 10.70 -0.43
CA ILE A 217 18.93 10.50 0.96
C ILE A 217 20.19 9.63 0.92
N ASP A 218 21.29 10.21 1.39
CA ASP A 218 22.56 9.50 1.55
C ASP A 218 22.63 8.83 2.93
#